data_f00f719798b6bcf5ae90627d5fd0d0c9
#
_entry.id   f00f719798b6bcf5ae90627d5fd0d0c9
#
_cell.length_a   1.000
_cell.length_b   1.000
_cell.length_c   1.000
_cell.angle_alpha   90.00
_cell.angle_beta   90.00
_cell.angle_gamma   90.00
#
_symmetry.space_group_name_H-M   'P 1'
#
loop_
_entity.id
_entity.type
_entity.pdbx_description
1 polymer ?
#
loop_
_entity_poly.entity_id
_entity_poly.type
_entity_poly.pdbx_seq_one_letter_code
_entity_poly.pdbx_strand_id
1 'polypeptide(L)'
;MAVLESKAKGGNRDVAELYIERRGRRSIVGNIYKGKVDNVLPGMEAAFVDIGLERNGFLHVDEIVLPDGTQAPKRGRGSGKRIDELIKSGQEIIVQVVKDPLKSKGARLSMNVSIAGRYLVYAPQGSGVGVSRRLTESERDRLRKMVDHTYKGPGGLIVRTAAHGAKKPDFVREIGYLHKLSDVLERRAAQTEAPNLVFQEADLPVRVLRDVFLSDFEKAIIDSPKQFERVTSFFQRTAPELVGGVELYEDKERLFEKWKIDKEIESTLNKRVDLPSGGYLIIDYTEALTVIDVNSGSFTGRGKGGLEETITRVNTEAADEAVRQLRLRDIGGIIVIDFIDMARARNRDKVLKTLRKALDADKSKSYVVEVSPLGLVEMTRQNVTDGVREILTVPCPTCEGEGVVLSAETVALEGLRQLRETAAEKDAEAFLVRVNPKVAAELIDPDSGLAELEEETGKQFHFEGGDALSIDTFQVVEAGAREKIESLALPFKVGEEVLVKIEEPHMYNADDAVARVDSYIVSVSGGGRFVGERKLVRIEAVERAAAVASLLGNETGNGNGSADGGDRQLESSASRSSRRGRGGGQGRSGSSQSDKDE
;
A
#
# COMPACT_ATOMS: atom_id res chain seq x y z
N MET A 1 11.40 4.52 10.89
CA MET A 1 12.34 5.65 10.78
C MET A 1 12.03 6.43 9.53
N ALA A 2 12.27 7.74 9.53
CA ALA A 2 12.10 8.60 8.36
C ALA A 2 13.36 9.43 8.12
N VAL A 3 13.72 9.63 6.85
CA VAL A 3 14.75 10.56 6.42
C VAL A 3 14.05 11.79 5.85
N LEU A 4 14.38 12.96 6.39
CA LEU A 4 13.84 14.23 5.93
C LEU A 4 14.93 14.99 5.15
N GLU A 5 14.58 15.48 3.98
CA GLU A 5 15.44 16.29 3.12
C GLU A 5 14.88 17.72 2.99
N SER A 6 15.75 18.71 2.96
CA SER A 6 15.38 20.10 2.67
C SER A 6 15.97 20.52 1.33
N LYS A 7 15.14 21.04 0.42
CA LYS A 7 15.57 21.54 -0.89
C LYS A 7 16.38 22.86 -0.79
N ALA A 8 16.28 23.55 0.35
CA ALA A 8 17.01 24.79 0.62
C ALA A 8 17.38 24.89 2.11
N LYS A 9 18.50 25.52 2.45
CA LYS A 9 18.89 25.78 3.85
C LYS A 9 17.78 26.56 4.57
N GLY A 10 17.17 25.95 5.60
CA GLY A 10 16.06 26.53 6.36
C GLY A 10 14.68 26.41 5.73
N GLY A 11 14.54 25.68 4.62
CA GLY A 11 13.26 25.40 3.96
C GLY A 11 12.43 24.30 4.64
N ASN A 12 11.22 24.08 4.12
CA ASN A 12 10.38 22.97 4.56
C ASN A 12 11.13 21.64 4.32
N ARG A 13 10.97 20.70 5.26
CA ARG A 13 11.61 19.39 5.19
C ARG A 13 10.57 18.38 4.74
N ASP A 14 10.85 17.73 3.61
CA ASP A 14 9.99 16.69 3.05
C ASP A 14 10.53 15.32 3.44
N VAL A 15 9.63 14.36 3.68
CA VAL A 15 10.03 12.96 3.92
C VAL A 15 10.50 12.38 2.59
N ALA A 16 11.76 11.94 2.57
CA ALA A 16 12.41 11.37 1.39
C ALA A 16 12.45 9.84 1.40
N GLU A 17 12.63 9.25 2.58
CA GLU A 17 12.71 7.79 2.72
C GLU A 17 12.04 7.35 4.03
N LEU A 18 11.34 6.21 3.97
CA LEU A 18 10.74 5.54 5.12
C LEU A 18 11.38 4.18 5.31
N TYR A 19 11.68 3.84 6.55
CA TYR A 19 12.18 2.52 6.96
C TYR A 19 11.25 1.98 8.05
N ILE A 20 10.55 0.90 7.73
CA ILE A 20 9.52 0.31 8.58
C ILE A 20 9.91 -1.12 8.90
N GLU A 21 9.89 -1.48 10.16
CA GLU A 21 10.11 -2.84 10.62
C GLU A 21 9.14 -3.16 11.77
N ARG A 22 8.46 -4.29 11.71
CA ARG A 22 7.53 -4.71 12.75
C ARG A 22 8.24 -5.55 13.81
N ARG A 23 7.84 -5.39 15.09
CA ARG A 23 8.28 -6.30 16.15
C ARG A 23 7.82 -7.72 15.80
N GLY A 24 8.76 -8.68 15.84
CA GLY A 24 8.48 -10.08 15.49
C GLY A 24 8.65 -10.45 14.00
N ARG A 25 8.72 -9.46 13.09
CA ARG A 25 9.00 -9.66 11.66
C ARG A 25 10.14 -8.75 11.22
N ARG A 26 11.30 -8.93 11.85
CA ARG A 26 12.50 -8.18 11.48
C ARG A 26 13.10 -8.73 10.20
N SER A 27 13.63 -7.83 9.38
CA SER A 27 14.49 -8.23 8.27
C SER A 27 15.63 -9.08 8.76
N ILE A 28 15.86 -10.19 8.08
CA ILE A 28 16.98 -11.10 8.33
C ILE A 28 18.13 -10.89 7.35
N VAL A 29 18.04 -9.90 6.47
CA VAL A 29 19.13 -9.53 5.55
C VAL A 29 20.38 -9.18 6.35
N GLY A 30 21.50 -9.79 5.96
CA GLY A 30 22.78 -9.68 6.68
C GLY A 30 22.99 -10.74 7.74
N ASN A 31 21.95 -11.43 8.22
CA ASN A 31 22.11 -12.55 9.15
C ASN A 31 22.92 -13.67 8.50
N ILE A 32 23.76 -14.34 9.31
CA ILE A 32 24.56 -15.47 8.86
C ILE A 32 24.11 -16.72 9.63
N TYR A 33 23.85 -17.77 8.88
CA TYR A 33 23.39 -19.06 9.41
C TYR A 33 24.40 -20.15 9.07
N LYS A 34 24.48 -21.15 9.92
CA LYS A 34 25.00 -22.46 9.57
C LYS A 34 23.80 -23.26 9.09
N GLY A 35 23.68 -23.44 7.78
CA GLY A 35 22.57 -24.13 7.15
C GLY A 35 22.95 -25.55 6.73
N LYS A 36 21.92 -26.38 6.50
CA LYS A 36 22.07 -27.73 5.96
C LYS A 36 21.42 -27.76 4.57
N VAL A 37 22.17 -28.20 3.57
CA VAL A 37 21.62 -28.36 2.21
C VAL A 37 20.57 -29.46 2.20
N ASP A 38 19.34 -29.07 1.93
CA ASP A 38 18.20 -29.99 1.86
C ASP A 38 18.12 -30.64 0.47
N ASN A 39 18.04 -29.84 -0.57
CA ASN A 39 17.90 -30.33 -1.94
C ASN A 39 18.77 -29.52 -2.92
N VAL A 40 19.34 -30.22 -3.91
CA VAL A 40 20.12 -29.62 -5.01
C VAL A 40 19.37 -29.82 -6.31
N LEU A 41 19.15 -28.75 -7.06
CA LEU A 41 18.37 -28.73 -8.30
C LEU A 41 19.27 -28.32 -9.48
N PRO A 42 19.92 -29.31 -10.15
CA PRO A 42 20.85 -28.99 -11.24
C PRO A 42 20.20 -28.28 -12.43
N GLY A 43 18.92 -28.56 -12.71
CA GLY A 43 18.17 -27.90 -13.79
C GLY A 43 17.95 -26.41 -13.57
N MET A 44 17.94 -25.94 -12.31
CA MET A 44 17.81 -24.54 -11.91
C MET A 44 19.13 -23.91 -11.48
N GLU A 45 20.24 -24.67 -11.50
CA GLU A 45 21.54 -24.25 -10.96
C GLU A 45 21.44 -23.65 -9.55
N ALA A 46 20.61 -24.28 -8.69
CA ALA A 46 20.29 -23.78 -7.37
C ALA A 46 20.17 -24.90 -6.34
N ALA A 47 20.28 -24.56 -5.07
CA ALA A 47 20.01 -25.45 -3.94
C ALA A 47 19.04 -24.79 -2.94
N PHE A 48 18.25 -25.62 -2.29
CA PHE A 48 17.50 -25.23 -1.11
C PHE A 48 18.28 -25.60 0.15
N VAL A 49 18.38 -24.66 1.06
CA VAL A 49 19.18 -24.78 2.30
C VAL A 49 18.26 -24.53 3.49
N ASP A 50 18.18 -25.49 4.38
CA ASP A 50 17.52 -25.33 5.66
C ASP A 50 18.40 -24.44 6.55
N ILE A 51 17.84 -23.31 6.99
CA ILE A 51 18.49 -22.34 7.89
C ILE A 51 17.75 -22.20 9.23
N GLY A 52 16.84 -23.14 9.54
CA GLY A 52 16.04 -23.14 10.77
C GLY A 52 14.83 -22.21 10.74
N LEU A 53 14.33 -21.83 9.56
CA LEU A 53 13.11 -21.06 9.34
C LEU A 53 12.02 -21.94 8.74
N GLU A 54 10.77 -21.48 8.73
CA GLU A 54 9.63 -22.20 8.13
C GLU A 54 9.87 -22.64 6.68
N ARG A 55 10.69 -21.90 5.95
CA ARG A 55 10.99 -22.16 4.53
C ARG A 55 12.49 -22.17 4.29
N ASN A 56 12.91 -23.14 3.49
CA ASN A 56 14.29 -23.23 3.07
C ASN A 56 14.73 -22.02 2.27
N GLY A 57 15.95 -21.57 2.49
CA GLY A 57 16.57 -20.52 1.73
C GLY A 57 17.01 -20.99 0.34
N PHE A 58 17.04 -20.09 -0.64
CA PHE A 58 17.44 -20.33 -2.01
C PHE A 58 18.88 -19.87 -2.25
N LEU A 59 19.76 -20.80 -2.64
CA LEU A 59 21.15 -20.56 -2.96
C LEU A 59 21.40 -20.85 -4.44
N HIS A 60 21.76 -19.82 -5.22
CA HIS A 60 22.12 -19.96 -6.63
C HIS A 60 23.60 -20.31 -6.80
N VAL A 61 23.97 -21.00 -7.88
CA VAL A 61 25.36 -21.43 -8.17
C VAL A 61 26.36 -20.27 -8.17
N ASP A 62 25.97 -19.08 -8.66
CA ASP A 62 26.81 -17.88 -8.67
C ASP A 62 27.17 -17.34 -7.27
N GLU A 63 26.45 -17.79 -6.25
CA GLU A 63 26.65 -17.40 -4.84
C GLU A 63 27.48 -18.41 -4.05
N ILE A 64 27.97 -19.46 -4.71
CA ILE A 64 28.83 -20.50 -4.11
C ILE A 64 30.27 -20.03 -4.10
N VAL A 65 30.91 -20.21 -2.96
CA VAL A 65 32.35 -20.00 -2.77
C VAL A 65 33.04 -21.35 -2.61
N LEU A 66 34.08 -21.58 -3.40
CA LEU A 66 34.87 -22.79 -3.36
C LEU A 66 35.79 -22.83 -2.11
N PRO A 67 36.29 -23.99 -1.69
CA PRO A 67 37.17 -24.09 -0.54
C PRO A 67 38.48 -23.27 -0.65
N ASP A 68 38.90 -22.92 -1.86
CA ASP A 68 40.04 -22.06 -2.15
C ASP A 68 39.73 -20.54 -2.05
N GLY A 69 38.49 -20.19 -1.65
CA GLY A 69 38.03 -18.81 -1.54
C GLY A 69 37.63 -18.15 -2.88
N THR A 70 37.63 -18.89 -3.97
CA THR A 70 37.20 -18.36 -5.28
C THR A 70 35.71 -18.54 -5.47
N GLN A 71 35.05 -17.60 -6.17
CA GLN A 71 33.66 -17.78 -6.59
C GLN A 71 33.59 -18.85 -7.70
N ALA A 72 32.53 -19.65 -7.66
CA ALA A 72 32.25 -20.58 -8.75
C ALA A 72 32.20 -19.82 -10.10
N PRO A 73 32.85 -20.32 -11.17
CA PRO A 73 32.91 -19.62 -12.44
C PRO A 73 31.51 -19.45 -13.04
N LYS A 74 31.17 -18.21 -13.40
CA LYS A 74 29.85 -17.86 -13.97
C LYS A 74 29.60 -18.58 -15.29
N ARG A 75 28.44 -19.14 -15.45
CA ARG A 75 27.97 -19.77 -16.70
C ARG A 75 28.01 -18.77 -17.85
N GLY A 76 28.71 -19.10 -18.93
CA GLY A 76 28.86 -18.24 -20.13
C GLY A 76 30.31 -18.18 -20.69
N ARG A 77 31.30 -18.69 -19.95
CA ARG A 77 32.68 -18.80 -20.40
C ARG A 77 33.22 -20.24 -20.48
N GLY A 78 32.35 -21.21 -20.79
CA GLY A 78 32.77 -22.52 -21.29
C GLY A 78 33.29 -23.56 -20.28
N SER A 79 33.29 -23.31 -18.96
CA SER A 79 33.83 -24.28 -17.98
C SER A 79 33.22 -24.20 -16.58
N GLY A 80 31.98 -23.72 -16.43
CA GLY A 80 31.32 -23.70 -15.12
C GLY A 80 30.98 -25.10 -14.64
N LYS A 81 31.42 -25.48 -13.44
CA LYS A 81 30.97 -26.72 -12.77
C LYS A 81 29.47 -26.59 -12.46
N ARG A 82 28.75 -27.71 -12.54
CA ARG A 82 27.34 -27.80 -12.16
C ARG A 82 27.21 -27.70 -10.64
N ILE A 83 26.06 -27.23 -10.16
CA ILE A 83 25.84 -27.06 -8.71
C ILE A 83 25.97 -28.37 -7.94
N ASP A 84 25.56 -29.50 -8.52
CA ASP A 84 25.66 -30.84 -7.93
C ASP A 84 27.10 -31.37 -7.84
N GLU A 85 28.06 -30.75 -8.54
CA GLU A 85 29.49 -31.01 -8.39
C GLU A 85 30.13 -30.16 -7.26
N LEU A 86 29.47 -29.04 -6.88
CA LEU A 86 29.99 -28.06 -5.93
C LEU A 86 29.49 -28.31 -4.51
N ILE A 87 28.22 -28.65 -4.36
CA ILE A 87 27.56 -28.92 -3.06
C ILE A 87 26.66 -30.14 -3.15
N LYS A 88 26.46 -30.79 -2.00
CA LYS A 88 25.65 -32.02 -1.91
C LYS A 88 24.55 -31.86 -0.84
N SER A 89 23.42 -32.58 -1.06
CA SER A 89 22.39 -32.71 -0.02
C SER A 89 22.96 -33.26 1.27
N GLY A 90 22.52 -32.74 2.39
CA GLY A 90 23.00 -33.06 3.74
C GLY A 90 24.27 -32.31 4.18
N GLN A 91 24.95 -31.58 3.26
CA GLN A 91 26.16 -30.82 3.56
C GLN A 91 25.84 -29.59 4.43
N GLU A 92 26.64 -29.36 5.47
CA GLU A 92 26.57 -28.14 6.29
C GLU A 92 27.37 -27.04 5.61
N ILE A 93 26.80 -25.85 5.49
CA ILE A 93 27.44 -24.67 4.87
C ILE A 93 27.11 -23.41 5.66
N ILE A 94 28.03 -22.44 5.62
CA ILE A 94 27.81 -21.08 6.15
C ILE A 94 27.20 -20.24 5.02
N VAL A 95 26.05 -19.62 5.30
CA VAL A 95 25.33 -18.79 4.35
C VAL A 95 24.87 -17.48 4.98
N GLN A 96 24.90 -16.43 4.21
CA GLN A 96 24.35 -15.12 4.57
C GLN A 96 23.08 -14.84 3.79
N VAL A 97 22.08 -14.25 4.45
CA VAL A 97 20.86 -13.80 3.80
C VAL A 97 21.12 -12.50 3.06
N VAL A 98 20.84 -12.48 1.75
CA VAL A 98 20.99 -11.29 0.89
C VAL A 98 19.65 -10.66 0.50
N LYS A 99 18.54 -11.41 0.63
CA LYS A 99 17.16 -10.91 0.51
C LYS A 99 16.24 -11.66 1.47
N ASP A 100 15.30 -10.91 2.05
CA ASP A 100 14.27 -11.48 2.91
C ASP A 100 13.39 -12.51 2.17
N PRO A 101 12.73 -13.44 2.90
CA PRO A 101 11.68 -14.26 2.34
C PRO A 101 10.54 -13.38 1.82
N LEU A 102 10.09 -13.57 0.57
CA LEU A 102 9.04 -12.77 -0.05
C LEU A 102 7.86 -13.67 -0.44
N LYS A 103 6.65 -13.35 0.00
CA LYS A 103 5.41 -14.08 -0.31
C LYS A 103 5.57 -15.60 -0.09
N SER A 104 5.59 -16.39 -1.17
CA SER A 104 5.77 -17.85 -1.15
C SER A 104 7.23 -18.32 -1.25
N LYS A 105 8.21 -17.40 -1.40
CA LYS A 105 9.61 -17.74 -1.66
C LYS A 105 10.45 -17.63 -0.37
N GLY A 106 11.36 -18.60 -0.16
CA GLY A 106 12.35 -18.53 0.92
C GLY A 106 13.39 -17.42 0.72
N ALA A 107 14.17 -17.17 1.77
CA ALA A 107 15.25 -16.17 1.76
C ALA A 107 16.27 -16.47 0.66
N ARG A 108 16.79 -15.45 0.00
CA ARG A 108 17.94 -15.61 -0.90
C ARG A 108 19.24 -15.64 -0.12
N LEU A 109 20.06 -16.62 -0.40
CA LEU A 109 21.30 -16.88 0.31
C LEU A 109 22.54 -16.66 -0.56
N SER A 110 23.66 -16.38 0.09
CA SER A 110 25.00 -16.35 -0.51
C SER A 110 26.00 -17.02 0.43
N MET A 111 26.95 -17.78 -0.10
CA MET A 111 28.10 -18.26 0.64
C MET A 111 29.19 -17.20 0.75
N ASN A 112 29.12 -16.14 -0.04
CA ASN A 112 30.06 -15.01 0.04
C ASN A 112 29.70 -14.12 1.23
N VAL A 113 30.15 -14.51 2.41
CA VAL A 113 29.89 -13.81 3.67
C VAL A 113 30.61 -12.47 3.67
N SER A 114 29.88 -11.43 4.08
CA SER A 114 30.41 -10.08 4.24
C SER A 114 29.96 -9.45 5.55
N ILE A 115 30.85 -8.74 6.23
CA ILE A 115 30.58 -8.04 7.49
C ILE A 115 30.60 -6.54 7.21
N ALA A 116 29.46 -5.89 7.34
CA ALA A 116 29.30 -4.48 7.06
C ALA A 116 29.67 -3.63 8.28
N GLY A 117 30.74 -2.85 8.12
CA GLY A 117 31.03 -1.72 8.98
C GLY A 117 30.41 -0.42 8.43
N ARG A 118 30.84 0.73 8.95
CA ARG A 118 30.41 2.03 8.48
C ARG A 118 31.14 2.45 7.18
N TYR A 119 32.46 2.45 7.22
CA TYR A 119 33.30 2.87 6.10
C TYR A 119 33.72 1.72 5.18
N LEU A 120 33.74 0.51 5.72
CA LEU A 120 34.23 -0.69 5.08
C LEU A 120 33.19 -1.82 5.12
N VAL A 121 33.25 -2.69 4.13
CA VAL A 121 32.72 -4.05 4.20
C VAL A 121 33.89 -5.01 4.15
N TYR A 122 33.98 -5.91 5.10
CA TYR A 122 34.99 -6.96 5.14
C TYR A 122 34.42 -8.27 4.60
N ALA A 123 35.07 -8.85 3.62
CA ALA A 123 34.76 -10.15 3.05
C ALA A 123 35.87 -11.13 3.39
N PRO A 124 35.70 -12.04 4.37
CA PRO A 124 36.78 -12.96 4.80
C PRO A 124 37.34 -13.82 3.68
N GLN A 125 36.47 -14.24 2.76
CA GLN A 125 36.81 -15.08 1.59
C GLN A 125 37.14 -14.25 0.35
N GLY A 126 37.07 -12.94 0.41
CA GLY A 126 37.39 -12.03 -0.67
C GLY A 126 38.89 -11.77 -0.80
N SER A 127 39.27 -10.97 -1.79
CA SER A 127 40.65 -10.51 -1.99
C SER A 127 40.69 -9.08 -2.49
N GLY A 128 41.74 -8.35 -2.15
CA GLY A 128 41.99 -7.00 -2.64
C GLY A 128 41.09 -5.92 -2.05
N VAL A 129 41.17 -4.72 -2.63
CA VAL A 129 40.41 -3.54 -2.18
C VAL A 129 39.48 -3.03 -3.28
N GLY A 130 38.17 -3.14 -3.06
CA GLY A 130 37.14 -2.48 -3.83
C GLY A 130 36.81 -1.09 -3.28
N VAL A 131 36.33 -0.17 -4.14
CA VAL A 131 35.87 1.16 -3.71
C VAL A 131 34.52 1.47 -4.37
N SER A 132 33.58 2.01 -3.62
CA SER A 132 32.25 2.39 -4.12
C SER A 132 32.35 3.27 -5.37
N ARG A 133 31.57 2.92 -6.41
CA ARG A 133 31.51 3.68 -7.67
C ARG A 133 30.78 5.02 -7.54
N ARG A 134 30.09 5.27 -6.43
CA ARG A 134 29.37 6.51 -6.15
C ARG A 134 30.28 7.66 -5.67
N LEU A 135 31.49 7.35 -5.28
CA LEU A 135 32.52 8.33 -4.95
C LEU A 135 33.14 8.91 -6.23
N THR A 136 33.56 10.17 -6.18
CA THR A 136 34.30 10.80 -7.26
C THR A 136 35.60 10.04 -7.55
N GLU A 137 36.10 10.10 -8.77
CA GLU A 137 37.30 9.35 -9.18
C GLU A 137 38.51 9.70 -8.30
N SER A 138 38.73 10.99 -8.06
CA SER A 138 39.80 11.48 -7.18
C SER A 138 39.71 10.92 -5.75
N GLU A 139 38.50 10.87 -5.18
CA GLU A 139 38.28 10.34 -3.85
C GLU A 139 38.43 8.82 -3.80
N ARG A 140 38.00 8.13 -4.84
CA ARG A 140 38.21 6.68 -4.98
C ARG A 140 39.66 6.30 -4.98
N ASP A 141 40.49 7.04 -5.73
CA ASP A 141 41.93 6.79 -5.79
C ASP A 141 42.62 7.12 -4.46
N ARG A 142 42.23 8.22 -3.83
CA ARG A 142 42.73 8.58 -2.49
C ARG A 142 42.44 7.47 -1.45
N LEU A 143 41.20 7.02 -1.41
CA LEU A 143 40.76 6.01 -0.43
C LEU A 143 41.38 4.64 -0.74
N ARG A 144 41.46 4.24 -2.02
CA ARG A 144 42.11 2.98 -2.42
C ARG A 144 43.56 2.94 -1.98
N LYS A 145 44.34 3.98 -2.29
CA LYS A 145 45.76 4.08 -1.87
C LYS A 145 45.87 4.02 -0.34
N MET A 146 45.01 4.72 0.37
CA MET A 146 45.03 4.75 1.83
C MET A 146 44.75 3.37 2.44
N VAL A 147 43.73 2.65 1.95
CA VAL A 147 43.38 1.32 2.46
C VAL A 147 44.44 0.30 2.07
N ASP A 148 44.93 0.32 0.83
CA ASP A 148 46.02 -0.57 0.38
C ASP A 148 47.31 -0.42 1.19
N HIS A 149 47.62 0.79 1.68
CA HIS A 149 48.78 1.01 2.55
C HIS A 149 48.49 0.59 4.01
N THR A 150 47.24 0.60 4.43
CA THR A 150 46.84 0.36 5.81
C THR A 150 46.57 -1.12 6.10
N TYR A 151 46.11 -1.85 5.07
CA TYR A 151 45.66 -3.22 5.19
C TYR A 151 46.48 -4.16 4.28
N LYS A 152 47.10 -5.18 4.91
CA LYS A 152 47.83 -6.26 4.25
C LYS A 152 47.40 -7.64 4.76
N GLY A 153 46.29 -7.67 5.49
CA GLY A 153 45.76 -8.91 6.08
C GLY A 153 44.99 -9.79 5.08
N PRO A 154 44.47 -10.93 5.55
CA PRO A 154 43.67 -11.83 4.75
C PRO A 154 42.27 -11.25 4.47
N GLY A 155 41.63 -11.72 3.38
CA GLY A 155 40.31 -11.28 2.98
C GLY A 155 40.31 -10.03 2.11
N GLY A 156 39.10 -9.62 1.66
CA GLY A 156 38.88 -8.43 0.84
C GLY A 156 38.22 -7.31 1.63
N LEU A 157 38.50 -6.07 1.25
CA LEU A 157 37.84 -4.89 1.77
C LEU A 157 37.10 -4.14 0.66
N ILE A 158 35.89 -3.65 0.97
CA ILE A 158 35.14 -2.77 0.07
C ILE A 158 34.90 -1.44 0.80
N VAL A 159 35.47 -0.38 0.28
CA VAL A 159 35.29 0.98 0.80
C VAL A 159 33.90 1.48 0.39
N ARG A 160 33.10 1.88 1.37
CA ARG A 160 31.73 2.36 1.18
C ARG A 160 31.69 3.85 0.85
N THR A 161 30.54 4.32 0.37
CA THR A 161 30.31 5.75 0.10
C THR A 161 30.44 6.61 1.37
N ALA A 162 30.06 6.06 2.53
CA ALA A 162 30.19 6.71 3.84
C ALA A 162 31.65 7.05 4.22
N ALA A 163 32.63 6.47 3.53
CA ALA A 163 34.05 6.76 3.76
C ALA A 163 34.54 8.07 3.10
N HIS A 164 33.64 8.83 2.44
CA HIS A 164 34.01 10.14 1.89
C HIS A 164 34.60 11.04 3.00
N GLY A 165 35.78 11.58 2.77
CA GLY A 165 36.51 12.41 3.72
C GLY A 165 37.15 11.66 4.92
N ALA A 166 36.95 10.34 5.04
CA ALA A 166 37.54 9.54 6.12
C ALA A 166 39.08 9.57 6.10
N LYS A 167 39.67 9.44 7.29
CA LYS A 167 41.11 9.50 7.52
C LYS A 167 41.68 8.12 7.88
N LYS A 168 42.99 7.97 7.77
CA LYS A 168 43.67 6.70 8.09
C LYS A 168 43.32 6.10 9.47
N PRO A 169 43.25 6.87 10.57
CA PRO A 169 42.87 6.32 11.87
C PRO A 169 41.47 5.67 11.90
N ASP A 170 40.54 6.17 11.09
CA ASP A 170 39.18 5.64 11.01
C ASP A 170 39.19 4.24 10.41
N PHE A 171 39.97 4.04 9.34
CA PHE A 171 40.16 2.72 8.73
C PHE A 171 40.87 1.75 9.66
N VAL A 172 41.94 2.17 10.34
CA VAL A 172 42.66 1.31 11.30
C VAL A 172 41.72 0.81 12.41
N ARG A 173 40.90 1.71 12.95
CA ARG A 173 39.91 1.39 14.00
C ARG A 173 38.88 0.39 13.50
N GLU A 174 38.31 0.65 12.34
CA GLU A 174 37.23 -0.16 11.80
C GLU A 174 37.74 -1.53 11.31
N ILE A 175 38.90 -1.62 10.66
CA ILE A 175 39.54 -2.89 10.31
C ILE A 175 39.71 -3.75 11.54
N GLY A 176 40.28 -3.18 12.62
CA GLY A 176 40.47 -3.91 13.88
C GLY A 176 39.14 -4.40 14.49
N TYR A 177 38.08 -3.63 14.38
CA TYR A 177 36.73 -4.02 14.79
C TYR A 177 36.17 -5.17 13.95
N LEU A 178 36.24 -5.05 12.61
CA LEU A 178 35.71 -6.04 11.67
C LEU A 178 36.43 -7.38 11.78
N HIS A 179 37.75 -7.37 11.96
CA HIS A 179 38.53 -8.60 12.20
C HIS A 179 38.11 -9.31 13.48
N LYS A 180 38.00 -8.57 14.59
CA LYS A 180 37.52 -9.16 15.87
C LYS A 180 36.13 -9.76 15.71
N LEU A 181 35.26 -9.13 14.93
CA LEU A 181 33.92 -9.63 14.67
C LEU A 181 33.98 -10.91 13.82
N SER A 182 34.85 -10.96 12.81
CA SER A 182 35.08 -12.15 11.98
C SER A 182 35.58 -13.32 12.82
N ASP A 183 36.55 -13.10 13.71
CA ASP A 183 37.07 -14.14 14.60
C ASP A 183 35.99 -14.70 15.54
N VAL A 184 35.10 -13.84 16.03
CA VAL A 184 33.95 -14.26 16.85
C VAL A 184 32.98 -15.09 16.04
N LEU A 185 32.69 -14.66 14.77
CA LEU A 185 31.80 -15.35 13.85
C LEU A 185 32.36 -16.76 13.55
N GLU A 186 33.63 -16.89 13.20
CA GLU A 186 34.24 -18.18 12.88
C GLU A 186 34.19 -19.14 14.10
N ARG A 187 34.51 -18.67 15.30
CA ARG A 187 34.39 -19.48 16.52
C ARG A 187 32.96 -19.93 16.79
N ARG A 188 31.97 -19.04 16.61
CA ARG A 188 30.56 -19.40 16.76
C ARG A 188 30.12 -20.41 15.71
N ALA A 189 30.50 -20.20 14.44
CA ALA A 189 30.16 -21.12 13.34
C ALA A 189 30.70 -22.53 13.60
N ALA A 190 31.91 -22.65 14.18
CA ALA A 190 32.50 -23.94 14.55
C ALA A 190 31.73 -24.65 15.69
N GLN A 191 31.16 -23.89 16.64
CA GLN A 191 30.44 -24.39 17.79
C GLN A 191 28.93 -24.58 17.59
N THR A 192 28.37 -24.02 16.52
CA THR A 192 26.95 -24.06 16.22
C THR A 192 26.61 -25.29 15.38
N GLU A 193 25.58 -26.02 15.76
CA GLU A 193 25.02 -27.10 14.94
C GLU A 193 24.07 -26.55 13.87
N ALA A 194 24.02 -27.16 12.69
CA ALA A 194 23.10 -26.77 11.63
C ALA A 194 21.73 -27.48 11.82
N PRO A 195 20.60 -26.80 11.53
CA PRO A 195 20.45 -25.43 11.06
C PRO A 195 20.31 -24.41 12.21
N ASN A 196 21.15 -23.40 12.29
CA ASN A 196 21.07 -22.38 13.35
C ASN A 196 21.68 -21.04 12.95
N LEU A 197 21.25 -19.97 13.65
CA LEU A 197 21.77 -18.62 13.51
C LEU A 197 23.17 -18.50 14.15
N VAL A 198 24.16 -18.08 13.37
CA VAL A 198 25.53 -17.81 13.81
C VAL A 198 25.74 -16.34 14.18
N PHE A 199 25.24 -15.44 13.32
CA PHE A 199 25.39 -14.00 13.50
C PHE A 199 24.08 -13.28 13.12
N GLN A 200 23.65 -12.38 13.99
CA GLN A 200 22.51 -11.51 13.76
C GLN A 200 22.98 -10.12 13.37
N GLU A 201 22.48 -9.59 12.25
CA GLU A 201 22.75 -8.23 11.80
C GLU A 201 22.17 -7.21 12.80
N ALA A 202 22.73 -6.00 12.79
CA ALA A 202 22.26 -4.91 13.62
C ALA A 202 20.76 -4.61 13.40
N ASP A 203 20.09 -4.13 14.45
CA ASP A 203 18.70 -3.69 14.36
C ASP A 203 18.53 -2.47 13.43
N LEU A 204 17.31 -2.24 12.98
CA LEU A 204 17.01 -1.22 11.98
C LEU A 204 17.62 0.15 12.28
N PRO A 205 17.53 0.73 13.52
CA PRO A 205 18.11 2.03 13.80
C PRO A 205 19.62 2.08 13.58
N VAL A 206 20.35 1.10 14.09
CA VAL A 206 21.81 1.04 13.93
C VAL A 206 22.17 0.79 12.47
N ARG A 207 21.46 -0.10 11.77
CA ARG A 207 21.70 -0.41 10.35
C ARG A 207 21.49 0.81 9.47
N VAL A 208 20.35 1.50 9.62
CA VAL A 208 20.04 2.69 8.82
C VAL A 208 21.02 3.82 9.11
N LEU A 209 21.30 4.12 10.36
CA LEU A 209 22.25 5.20 10.71
C LEU A 209 23.68 4.87 10.29
N ARG A 210 24.11 3.60 10.39
CA ARG A 210 25.40 3.16 9.87
C ARG A 210 25.55 3.44 8.37
N ASP A 211 24.46 3.25 7.61
CA ASP A 211 24.50 3.28 6.16
C ASP A 211 24.12 4.65 5.57
N VAL A 212 23.32 5.43 6.27
CA VAL A 212 22.70 6.66 5.78
C VAL A 212 23.25 7.92 6.45
N PHE A 213 23.55 7.90 7.75
CA PHE A 213 23.92 9.09 8.50
C PHE A 213 25.34 9.55 8.13
N LEU A 214 25.45 10.47 7.19
CA LEU A 214 26.69 11.06 6.68
C LEU A 214 26.94 12.44 7.28
N SER A 215 28.08 13.06 6.93
CA SER A 215 28.47 14.41 7.42
C SER A 215 27.58 15.54 6.90
N ASP A 216 26.77 15.31 5.90
CA ASP A 216 25.76 16.22 5.35
C ASP A 216 24.42 16.19 6.11
N PHE A 217 24.25 15.22 7.01
CA PHE A 217 23.09 15.21 7.90
C PHE A 217 23.27 16.19 9.05
N GLU A 218 22.23 16.94 9.33
CA GLU A 218 22.20 17.90 10.41
C GLU A 218 22.17 17.17 11.77
N LYS A 219 21.24 16.22 11.93
CA LYS A 219 21.09 15.41 13.14
C LYS A 219 20.25 14.16 12.94
N ALA A 220 20.36 13.23 13.88
CA ALA A 220 19.48 12.08 14.04
C ALA A 220 18.74 12.21 15.39
N ILE A 221 17.41 12.19 15.36
CA ILE A 221 16.55 12.34 16.53
C ILE A 221 15.90 11.00 16.84
N ILE A 222 16.00 10.53 18.07
CA ILE A 222 15.53 9.20 18.50
C ILE A 222 14.64 9.36 19.73
N ASP A 223 13.42 8.84 19.68
CA ASP A 223 12.42 8.91 20.76
C ASP A 223 12.43 7.71 21.72
N SER A 224 13.34 6.75 21.49
CA SER A 224 13.51 5.58 22.34
C SER A 224 14.85 5.61 23.07
N PRO A 225 14.90 5.75 24.42
CA PRO A 225 16.14 5.77 25.17
C PRO A 225 17.03 4.53 24.91
N LYS A 226 16.41 3.35 24.83
CA LYS A 226 17.11 2.10 24.53
C LYS A 226 17.79 2.10 23.16
N GLN A 227 17.14 2.68 22.15
CA GLN A 227 17.72 2.78 20.80
C GLN A 227 18.77 3.88 20.74
N PHE A 228 18.57 4.97 21.46
CA PHE A 228 19.57 6.03 21.60
C PHE A 228 20.88 5.49 22.17
N GLU A 229 20.83 4.73 23.28
CA GLU A 229 22.02 4.10 23.87
C GLU A 229 22.72 3.13 22.90
N ARG A 230 21.96 2.33 22.16
CA ARG A 230 22.52 1.39 21.17
C ARG A 230 23.23 2.10 20.03
N VAL A 231 22.60 3.13 19.47
CA VAL A 231 23.16 3.92 18.37
C VAL A 231 24.40 4.68 18.82
N THR A 232 24.34 5.36 19.96
CA THR A 232 25.48 6.10 20.51
C THR A 232 26.64 5.17 20.86
N SER A 233 26.38 4.02 21.47
CA SER A 233 27.41 3.00 21.75
C SER A 233 28.02 2.43 20.46
N PHE A 234 27.26 2.28 19.40
CA PHE A 234 27.78 1.88 18.09
C PHE A 234 28.71 2.95 17.53
N PHE A 235 28.27 4.22 17.49
CA PHE A 235 29.10 5.31 16.98
C PHE A 235 30.32 5.59 17.83
N GLN A 236 30.25 5.50 19.15
CA GLN A 236 31.43 5.63 20.01
C GLN A 236 32.58 4.66 19.63
N ARG A 237 32.23 3.47 19.13
CA ARG A 237 33.20 2.46 18.70
C ARG A 237 33.66 2.63 17.25
N THR A 238 32.79 3.12 16.35
CA THR A 238 33.04 3.12 14.89
C THR A 238 33.31 4.50 14.33
N ALA A 239 32.60 5.54 14.81
CA ALA A 239 32.65 6.90 14.31
C ALA A 239 32.34 7.92 15.44
N PRO A 240 33.25 8.11 16.42
CA PRO A 240 32.99 8.95 17.60
C PRO A 240 32.60 10.39 17.26
N GLU A 241 33.06 10.91 16.13
CA GLU A 241 32.75 12.26 15.61
C GLU A 241 31.27 12.48 15.32
N LEU A 242 30.47 11.42 15.15
CA LEU A 242 29.04 11.51 14.85
C LEU A 242 28.15 11.44 16.09
N VAL A 243 28.69 11.09 17.24
CA VAL A 243 27.91 10.95 18.48
C VAL A 243 27.20 12.25 18.83
N GLY A 244 27.87 13.40 18.64
CA GLY A 244 27.28 14.72 18.89
C GLY A 244 26.11 15.11 17.98
N GLY A 245 25.92 14.39 16.87
CA GLY A 245 24.79 14.58 15.95
C GLY A 245 23.57 13.71 16.28
N VAL A 246 23.63 12.88 17.33
CA VAL A 246 22.51 12.02 17.75
C VAL A 246 21.87 12.63 18.99
N GLU A 247 20.57 12.93 18.93
CA GLU A 247 19.79 13.55 20.00
C GLU A 247 18.69 12.60 20.50
N LEU A 248 18.49 12.58 21.83
CA LEU A 248 17.33 11.94 22.43
C LEU A 248 16.16 12.92 22.42
N TYR A 249 15.00 12.45 21.95
CA TYR A 249 13.77 13.24 21.94
C TYR A 249 12.98 13.02 23.24
N GLU A 250 12.70 14.08 23.98
CA GLU A 250 12.04 14.04 25.28
C GLU A 250 10.76 14.89 25.36
N ASP A 251 10.34 15.50 24.24
CA ASP A 251 9.10 16.31 24.21
C ASP A 251 7.85 15.42 24.40
N LYS A 252 6.78 16.03 24.89
CA LYS A 252 5.48 15.35 25.11
C LYS A 252 4.75 15.02 23.81
N GLU A 253 4.91 15.87 22.79
CA GLU A 253 4.35 15.63 21.46
C GLU A 253 5.06 14.44 20.80
N ARG A 254 4.34 13.57 20.13
CA ARG A 254 4.96 12.43 19.42
C ARG A 254 5.88 12.91 18.31
N LEU A 255 7.07 12.31 18.20
CA LEU A 255 8.10 12.73 17.24
C LEU A 255 7.58 12.78 15.79
N PHE A 256 6.84 11.76 15.36
CA PHE A 256 6.31 11.67 14.00
C PHE A 256 5.16 12.65 13.74
N GLU A 257 4.36 12.95 14.75
CA GLU A 257 3.30 13.95 14.67
C GLU A 257 3.87 15.37 14.50
N LYS A 258 4.86 15.74 15.31
CA LYS A 258 5.59 17.02 15.24
C LYS A 258 6.14 17.31 13.83
N TRP A 259 6.64 16.30 13.17
CA TRP A 259 7.22 16.41 11.83
C TRP A 259 6.25 16.00 10.71
N LYS A 260 4.96 15.75 11.01
CA LYS A 260 3.89 15.34 10.08
C LYS A 260 4.21 14.07 9.29
N ILE A 261 5.08 13.20 9.83
CA ILE A 261 5.52 11.98 9.18
C ILE A 261 4.37 10.96 9.09
N ASP A 262 3.48 10.92 10.09
CA ASP A 262 2.31 10.02 10.08
C ASP A 262 1.39 10.30 8.88
N LYS A 263 1.15 11.59 8.54
CA LYS A 263 0.37 11.97 7.36
C LYS A 263 1.05 11.56 6.05
N GLU A 264 2.37 11.66 6.00
CA GLU A 264 3.13 11.24 4.82
C GLU A 264 3.09 9.72 4.65
N ILE A 265 3.14 8.95 5.75
CA ILE A 265 2.96 7.49 5.72
C ILE A 265 1.57 7.13 5.18
N GLU A 266 0.51 7.78 5.67
CA GLU A 266 -0.85 7.59 5.15
C GLU A 266 -0.94 7.90 3.66
N SER A 267 -0.30 8.99 3.21
CA SER A 267 -0.30 9.39 1.80
C SER A 267 0.33 8.36 0.88
N THR A 268 1.29 7.56 1.37
CA THR A 268 1.93 6.49 0.58
C THR A 268 0.99 5.35 0.21
N LEU A 269 -0.13 5.22 0.91
CA LEU A 269 -1.14 4.18 0.62
C LEU A 269 -2.12 4.59 -0.48
N ASN A 270 -2.18 5.88 -0.80
CA ASN A 270 -3.03 6.41 -1.86
C ASN A 270 -2.39 6.14 -3.24
N LYS A 271 -3.21 5.78 -4.22
CA LYS A 271 -2.77 5.65 -5.62
C LYS A 271 -2.43 7.00 -6.22
N ARG A 272 -3.22 8.04 -5.91
CA ARG A 272 -3.09 9.40 -6.45
C ARG A 272 -2.09 10.21 -5.65
N VAL A 273 -1.24 10.95 -6.39
CA VAL A 273 -0.25 11.90 -5.88
C VAL A 273 -0.39 13.21 -6.65
N ASP A 274 -0.76 14.28 -5.96
CA ASP A 274 -0.96 15.59 -6.60
C ASP A 274 0.39 16.29 -6.85
N LEU A 275 0.47 17.01 -7.99
CA LEU A 275 1.64 17.79 -8.39
C LEU A 275 1.42 19.29 -8.11
N PRO A 276 2.50 20.06 -7.88
CA PRO A 276 2.41 21.50 -7.61
C PRO A 276 1.70 22.31 -8.70
N SER A 277 1.77 21.86 -9.96
CA SER A 277 1.09 22.49 -11.09
C SER A 277 -0.42 22.28 -11.12
N GLY A 278 -0.95 21.33 -10.34
CA GLY A 278 -2.35 20.89 -10.37
C GLY A 278 -2.60 19.65 -11.25
N GLY A 279 -1.54 19.08 -11.83
CA GLY A 279 -1.52 17.72 -12.37
C GLY A 279 -1.44 16.68 -11.24
N TYR A 280 -1.43 15.42 -11.60
CA TYR A 280 -1.28 14.33 -10.62
C TYR A 280 -0.71 13.05 -11.26
N LEU A 281 -0.16 12.19 -10.40
CA LEU A 281 0.27 10.84 -10.75
C LEU A 281 -0.77 9.84 -10.23
N ILE A 282 -0.96 8.74 -10.97
CA ILE A 282 -1.62 7.53 -10.48
C ILE A 282 -0.56 6.42 -10.45
N ILE A 283 -0.39 5.79 -9.29
CA ILE A 283 0.57 4.70 -9.09
C ILE A 283 -0.20 3.41 -8.88
N ASP A 284 -0.12 2.52 -9.86
CA ASP A 284 -0.77 1.22 -9.82
C ASP A 284 0.26 0.08 -9.76
N TYR A 285 -0.05 -0.89 -8.89
CA TYR A 285 0.79 -2.07 -8.69
C TYR A 285 0.11 -3.25 -9.38
N THR A 286 0.79 -3.86 -10.33
CA THR A 286 0.38 -5.13 -10.93
C THR A 286 1.20 -6.28 -10.32
N GLU A 287 0.94 -7.51 -10.73
CA GLU A 287 1.70 -8.67 -10.26
C GLU A 287 3.20 -8.58 -10.63
N ALA A 288 3.52 -8.10 -11.84
CA ALA A 288 4.87 -8.14 -12.41
C ALA A 288 5.59 -6.78 -12.43
N LEU A 289 4.86 -5.67 -12.40
CA LEU A 289 5.44 -4.33 -12.58
C LEU A 289 4.59 -3.25 -11.89
N THR A 290 5.18 -2.07 -11.71
CA THR A 290 4.45 -0.87 -11.26
C THR A 290 4.27 0.07 -12.44
N VAL A 291 3.06 0.61 -12.60
CA VAL A 291 2.74 1.61 -13.62
C VAL A 291 2.51 2.96 -12.94
N ILE A 292 3.05 4.01 -13.53
CA ILE A 292 2.84 5.40 -13.10
C ILE A 292 2.26 6.16 -14.27
N ASP A 293 1.01 6.59 -14.17
CA ASP A 293 0.32 7.41 -15.17
C ASP A 293 0.36 8.88 -14.77
N VAL A 294 0.68 9.76 -15.71
CA VAL A 294 0.82 11.21 -15.50
C VAL A 294 -0.37 11.94 -16.11
N ASN A 295 -1.10 12.66 -15.26
CA ASN A 295 -2.29 13.40 -15.64
C ASN A 295 -2.10 14.91 -15.49
N SER A 296 -2.60 15.70 -16.45
CA SER A 296 -2.54 17.18 -16.38
C SER A 296 -3.52 17.78 -15.38
N GLY A 297 -4.55 17.03 -14.96
CA GLY A 297 -5.57 17.51 -14.03
C GLY A 297 -6.26 18.79 -14.50
N SER A 298 -6.44 19.74 -13.58
CA SER A 298 -7.05 21.05 -13.86
C SER A 298 -6.11 22.08 -14.50
N PHE A 299 -4.84 21.69 -14.75
CA PHE A 299 -3.84 22.60 -15.31
C PHE A 299 -4.04 22.80 -16.80
N THR A 300 -4.80 23.81 -17.18
CA THR A 300 -5.18 24.13 -18.57
C THR A 300 -4.22 25.12 -19.27
N GLY A 301 -3.09 25.44 -18.65
CA GLY A 301 -2.04 26.25 -19.28
C GLY A 301 -2.46 27.71 -19.60
N ARG A 302 -2.88 28.47 -18.58
CA ARG A 302 -3.18 29.91 -18.74
C ARG A 302 -1.93 30.79 -18.93
N GLY A 303 -0.85 30.27 -19.53
CA GLY A 303 0.40 30.99 -19.76
C GLY A 303 0.68 31.29 -21.23
N LYS A 304 1.61 32.24 -21.50
CA LYS A 304 2.02 32.62 -22.87
C LYS A 304 2.74 31.51 -23.66
N GLY A 305 2.99 30.32 -23.06
CA GLY A 305 3.85 29.25 -23.59
C GLY A 305 3.17 28.15 -24.41
N GLY A 306 1.84 28.13 -24.50
CA GLY A 306 1.09 27.10 -25.25
C GLY A 306 1.02 25.71 -24.57
N LEU A 307 0.24 24.80 -25.17
CA LEU A 307 -0.06 23.46 -24.64
C LEU A 307 1.22 22.63 -24.39
N GLU A 308 2.12 22.60 -25.35
CA GLU A 308 3.36 21.81 -25.28
C GLU A 308 4.30 22.21 -24.11
N GLU A 309 4.37 23.51 -23.78
CA GLU A 309 5.16 23.99 -22.65
C GLU A 309 4.51 23.60 -21.31
N THR A 310 3.19 23.68 -21.26
CA THR A 310 2.38 23.23 -20.14
C THR A 310 2.60 21.73 -19.86
N ILE A 311 2.46 20.89 -20.87
CA ILE A 311 2.70 19.44 -20.79
C ILE A 311 4.14 19.15 -20.34
N THR A 312 5.13 19.82 -20.94
CA THR A 312 6.54 19.64 -20.58
C THR A 312 6.79 19.99 -19.10
N ARG A 313 6.12 21.02 -18.58
CA ARG A 313 6.23 21.40 -17.18
C ARG A 313 5.63 20.35 -16.27
N VAL A 314 4.40 19.89 -16.53
CA VAL A 314 3.76 18.81 -15.75
C VAL A 314 4.61 17.55 -15.76
N ASN A 315 5.09 17.12 -16.93
CA ASN A 315 5.95 15.93 -17.05
C ASN A 315 7.28 16.09 -16.32
N THR A 316 7.84 17.30 -16.26
CA THR A 316 9.08 17.56 -15.51
C THR A 316 8.84 17.45 -14.00
N GLU A 317 7.74 18.03 -13.50
CA GLU A 317 7.32 17.88 -12.09
C GLU A 317 6.99 16.42 -11.76
N ALA A 318 6.32 15.73 -12.68
CA ALA A 318 6.00 14.30 -12.57
C ALA A 318 7.24 13.41 -12.48
N ALA A 319 8.29 13.72 -13.26
CA ALA A 319 9.55 12.97 -13.22
C ALA A 319 10.26 13.08 -11.86
N ASP A 320 10.31 14.29 -11.29
CA ASP A 320 10.88 14.51 -9.96
C ASP A 320 10.04 13.82 -8.87
N GLU A 321 8.71 13.96 -8.94
CA GLU A 321 7.79 13.39 -7.94
C GLU A 321 7.73 11.86 -8.04
N ALA A 322 7.74 11.28 -9.25
CA ALA A 322 7.79 9.83 -9.43
C ALA A 322 9.00 9.23 -8.70
N VAL A 323 10.19 9.80 -8.86
CA VAL A 323 11.38 9.33 -8.14
C VAL A 323 11.25 9.49 -6.63
N ARG A 324 10.68 10.61 -6.16
CA ARG A 324 10.40 10.82 -4.74
C ARG A 324 9.47 9.71 -4.20
N GLN A 325 8.41 9.38 -4.94
CA GLN A 325 7.47 8.32 -4.57
C GLN A 325 8.10 6.92 -4.62
N LEU A 326 8.96 6.64 -5.61
CA LEU A 326 9.71 5.38 -5.67
C LEU A 326 10.61 5.20 -4.44
N ARG A 327 11.28 6.26 -3.97
CA ARG A 327 12.11 6.24 -2.75
C ARG A 327 11.27 6.13 -1.50
N LEU A 328 10.20 6.94 -1.39
CA LEU A 328 9.35 7.03 -0.21
C LEU A 328 8.58 5.73 0.05
N ARG A 329 8.05 5.10 -1.02
CA ARG A 329 7.28 3.86 -0.95
C ARG A 329 8.15 2.60 -1.04
N ASP A 330 9.44 2.76 -1.29
CA ASP A 330 10.41 1.70 -1.60
C ASP A 330 9.94 0.77 -2.74
N ILE A 331 9.44 1.39 -3.83
CA ILE A 331 9.01 0.66 -5.02
C ILE A 331 10.23 0.16 -5.78
N GLY A 332 10.25 -1.13 -6.11
CA GLY A 332 11.30 -1.76 -6.90
C GLY A 332 10.76 -2.72 -7.94
N GLY A 333 11.65 -3.31 -8.72
CA GLY A 333 11.31 -4.17 -9.85
C GLY A 333 11.23 -3.40 -11.17
N ILE A 334 10.34 -3.83 -12.05
CA ILE A 334 10.06 -3.17 -13.33
C ILE A 334 9.05 -2.05 -13.09
N ILE A 335 9.32 -0.88 -13.64
CA ILE A 335 8.49 0.32 -13.51
C ILE A 335 8.30 0.92 -14.90
N VAL A 336 7.05 1.25 -15.24
CA VAL A 336 6.69 1.91 -16.50
C VAL A 336 6.04 3.24 -16.15
N ILE A 337 6.54 4.32 -16.73
CA ILE A 337 5.98 5.66 -16.53
C ILE A 337 5.38 6.13 -17.86
N ASP A 338 4.10 6.45 -17.83
CA ASP A 338 3.35 7.00 -18.95
C ASP A 338 3.28 8.53 -18.80
N PHE A 339 4.17 9.22 -19.50
CA PHE A 339 4.19 10.68 -19.53
C PHE A 339 3.20 11.19 -20.56
N ILE A 340 2.60 12.35 -20.29
CA ILE A 340 1.73 13.03 -21.25
C ILE A 340 2.50 13.26 -22.56
N ASP A 341 1.89 12.93 -23.69
CA ASP A 341 2.50 13.01 -25.01
C ASP A 341 3.14 14.36 -25.30
N MET A 342 4.39 14.33 -25.76
CA MET A 342 5.17 15.50 -26.15
C MET A 342 5.59 15.38 -27.62
N ALA A 343 5.15 16.33 -28.45
CA ALA A 343 5.47 16.35 -29.87
C ALA A 343 6.96 16.57 -30.14
N ARG A 344 7.62 17.40 -29.31
CA ARG A 344 9.03 17.81 -29.53
C ARG A 344 10.02 16.89 -28.82
N ALA A 345 10.96 16.30 -29.56
CA ALA A 345 12.02 15.46 -29.00
C ALA A 345 12.81 16.16 -27.86
N ARG A 346 13.11 17.47 -28.04
CA ARG A 346 13.81 18.27 -27.01
C ARG A 346 13.09 18.26 -25.67
N ASN A 347 11.75 18.23 -25.66
CA ASN A 347 10.97 18.21 -24.43
C ASN A 347 11.01 16.84 -23.76
N ARG A 348 10.94 15.76 -24.56
CA ARG A 348 11.15 14.38 -24.09
C ARG A 348 12.52 14.20 -23.44
N ASP A 349 13.59 14.69 -24.12
CA ASP A 349 14.96 14.66 -23.58
C ASP A 349 15.09 15.43 -22.27
N LYS A 350 14.40 16.59 -22.14
CA LYS A 350 14.38 17.36 -20.90
C LYS A 350 13.77 16.56 -19.75
N VAL A 351 12.63 15.91 -19.97
CA VAL A 351 11.97 15.08 -18.94
C VAL A 351 12.84 13.91 -18.53
N LEU A 352 13.42 13.16 -19.51
CA LEU A 352 14.36 12.07 -19.23
C LEU A 352 15.59 12.52 -18.44
N LYS A 353 16.12 13.68 -18.78
CA LYS A 353 17.27 14.25 -18.05
C LYS A 353 16.91 14.58 -16.61
N THR A 354 15.71 15.10 -16.38
CA THR A 354 15.20 15.36 -15.03
C THR A 354 15.06 14.06 -14.26
N LEU A 355 14.40 13.05 -14.85
CA LEU A 355 14.24 11.73 -14.23
C LEU A 355 15.57 11.10 -13.84
N ARG A 356 16.54 11.07 -14.76
CA ARG A 356 17.88 10.52 -14.50
C ARG A 356 18.60 11.28 -13.39
N LYS A 357 18.53 12.62 -13.40
CA LYS A 357 19.11 13.47 -12.35
C LYS A 357 18.48 13.21 -10.98
N ALA A 358 17.16 13.03 -10.90
CA ALA A 358 16.48 12.69 -9.66
C ALA A 358 16.92 11.31 -9.14
N LEU A 359 17.10 10.33 -10.03
CA LEU A 359 17.58 9.00 -9.68
C LEU A 359 19.04 8.96 -9.23
N ASP A 360 19.88 9.94 -9.59
CA ASP A 360 21.25 10.03 -9.07
C ASP A 360 21.30 10.20 -7.54
N ALA A 361 20.24 10.79 -6.96
CA ALA A 361 20.09 10.92 -5.51
C ALA A 361 19.56 9.64 -4.82
N ASP A 362 19.02 8.70 -5.57
CA ASP A 362 18.51 7.43 -5.03
C ASP A 362 19.66 6.49 -4.66
N LYS A 363 19.55 5.86 -3.49
CA LYS A 363 20.51 4.85 -3.02
C LYS A 363 20.36 3.52 -3.73
N SER A 364 19.16 3.18 -4.19
CA SER A 364 18.89 1.97 -4.95
C SER A 364 19.43 2.10 -6.37
N LYS A 365 19.96 0.99 -6.88
CA LYS A 365 20.47 0.97 -8.24
C LYS A 365 19.30 0.92 -9.22
N SER A 366 19.22 1.94 -10.08
CA SER A 366 18.19 2.05 -11.10
C SER A 366 18.82 2.04 -12.50
N TYR A 367 18.09 1.54 -13.48
CA TYR A 367 18.43 1.58 -14.88
C TYR A 367 17.23 2.09 -15.66
N VAL A 368 17.40 3.18 -16.41
CA VAL A 368 16.36 3.83 -17.22
C VAL A 368 16.67 3.61 -18.68
N VAL A 369 15.72 3.03 -19.40
CA VAL A 369 15.75 2.89 -20.86
C VAL A 369 15.38 4.24 -21.50
N GLU A 370 15.52 4.38 -22.80
CA GLU A 370 15.02 5.55 -23.56
C GLU A 370 13.48 5.50 -23.66
N VAL A 371 12.86 6.62 -24.07
CA VAL A 371 11.41 6.65 -24.35
C VAL A 371 11.10 5.65 -25.45
N SER A 372 10.17 4.74 -25.19
CA SER A 372 9.74 3.74 -26.16
C SER A 372 9.00 4.39 -27.35
N PRO A 373 8.82 3.67 -28.48
CA PRO A 373 8.00 4.16 -29.59
C PRO A 373 6.54 4.51 -29.21
N LEU A 374 6.07 3.95 -28.09
CA LEU A 374 4.72 4.22 -27.54
C LEU A 374 4.68 5.42 -26.58
N GLY A 375 5.80 6.15 -26.38
CA GLY A 375 5.84 7.28 -25.46
C GLY A 375 6.15 6.92 -24.00
N LEU A 376 6.29 5.63 -23.68
CA LEU A 376 6.50 5.15 -22.31
C LEU A 376 7.97 5.21 -21.91
N VAL A 377 8.26 5.46 -20.63
CA VAL A 377 9.58 5.34 -20.04
C VAL A 377 9.64 4.07 -19.21
N GLU A 378 10.48 3.14 -19.66
CA GLU A 378 10.74 1.87 -18.98
C GLU A 378 11.97 1.99 -18.09
N MET A 379 11.85 1.52 -16.86
CA MET A 379 12.98 1.48 -15.94
C MET A 379 12.93 0.28 -15.00
N THR A 380 14.08 -0.03 -14.41
CA THR A 380 14.16 -0.99 -13.31
C THR A 380 14.81 -0.34 -12.11
N ARG A 381 14.33 -0.67 -10.91
CA ARG A 381 14.90 -0.25 -9.63
C ARG A 381 15.14 -1.48 -8.76
N GLN A 382 16.35 -1.60 -8.20
CA GLN A 382 16.68 -2.73 -7.34
C GLN A 382 15.85 -2.67 -6.05
N ASN A 383 15.16 -3.77 -5.74
CA ASN A 383 14.43 -3.95 -4.49
C ASN A 383 15.17 -4.96 -3.61
N VAL A 384 15.33 -4.64 -2.33
CA VAL A 384 16.00 -5.49 -1.32
C VAL A 384 15.04 -5.88 -0.21
N THR A 385 14.07 -5.02 0.10
CA THR A 385 13.10 -5.16 1.19
C THR A 385 11.67 -5.06 0.66
N ASP A 386 10.68 -5.45 1.48
CA ASP A 386 9.27 -5.16 1.21
C ASP A 386 9.04 -3.65 1.24
N GLY A 387 8.20 -3.16 0.34
CA GLY A 387 7.80 -1.76 0.29
C GLY A 387 6.84 -1.38 1.43
N VAL A 388 6.59 -0.08 1.56
CA VAL A 388 5.70 0.46 2.62
C VAL A 388 4.30 -0.15 2.53
N ARG A 389 3.77 -0.31 1.32
CA ARG A 389 2.44 -0.90 1.09
C ARG A 389 2.37 -2.34 1.58
N GLU A 390 3.32 -3.18 1.20
CA GLU A 390 3.36 -4.60 1.58
C GLU A 390 3.47 -4.79 3.11
N ILE A 391 4.16 -3.85 3.79
CA ILE A 391 4.31 -3.90 5.25
C ILE A 391 3.03 -3.42 5.97
N LEU A 392 2.34 -2.41 5.43
CA LEU A 392 1.25 -1.73 6.13
C LEU A 392 -0.14 -2.24 5.78
N THR A 393 -0.32 -2.93 4.64
CA THR A 393 -1.64 -3.37 4.16
C THR A 393 -1.73 -4.87 3.98
N VAL A 394 -2.96 -5.34 3.88
CA VAL A 394 -3.31 -6.70 3.47
C VAL A 394 -4.29 -6.61 2.30
N PRO A 395 -4.43 -7.65 1.47
CA PRO A 395 -5.49 -7.70 0.45
C PRO A 395 -6.86 -7.42 1.07
N CYS A 396 -7.70 -6.70 0.35
CA CYS A 396 -9.08 -6.47 0.78
C CYS A 396 -9.82 -7.81 0.87
N PRO A 397 -10.47 -8.15 2.01
CA PRO A 397 -11.15 -9.43 2.15
C PRO A 397 -12.37 -9.59 1.23
N THR A 398 -12.94 -8.46 0.75
CA THR A 398 -14.13 -8.48 -0.11
C THR A 398 -13.78 -8.74 -1.58
N CYS A 399 -12.73 -8.09 -2.10
CA CYS A 399 -12.33 -8.25 -3.50
C CYS A 399 -11.01 -9.02 -3.67
N GLU A 400 -10.45 -9.57 -2.60
CA GLU A 400 -9.19 -10.34 -2.57
C GLU A 400 -8.01 -9.64 -3.26
N GLY A 401 -8.14 -8.34 -3.48
CA GLY A 401 -7.15 -7.50 -4.15
C GLY A 401 -7.49 -7.13 -5.60
N GLU A 402 -8.59 -7.65 -6.15
CA GLU A 402 -9.01 -7.39 -7.54
C GLU A 402 -9.46 -5.93 -7.78
N GLY A 403 -9.93 -5.25 -6.72
CA GLY A 403 -10.37 -3.85 -6.79
C GLY A 403 -11.79 -3.67 -7.36
N VAL A 404 -12.47 -4.76 -7.69
CA VAL A 404 -13.86 -4.78 -8.17
C VAL A 404 -14.64 -5.85 -7.41
N VAL A 405 -15.94 -5.66 -7.29
CA VAL A 405 -16.90 -6.62 -6.75
C VAL A 405 -18.09 -6.70 -7.69
N LEU A 406 -18.89 -7.75 -7.59
CA LEU A 406 -20.14 -7.84 -8.36
C LEU A 406 -21.06 -6.67 -8.00
N SER A 407 -21.82 -6.18 -8.98
CA SER A 407 -22.85 -5.17 -8.72
C SER A 407 -23.99 -5.76 -7.88
N ALA A 408 -24.71 -4.91 -7.15
CA ALA A 408 -25.86 -5.34 -6.36
C ALA A 408 -26.91 -6.04 -7.25
N GLU A 409 -27.15 -5.52 -8.44
CA GLU A 409 -28.05 -6.10 -9.45
C GLU A 409 -27.59 -7.53 -9.86
N THR A 410 -26.28 -7.71 -10.13
CA THR A 410 -25.73 -9.03 -10.48
C THR A 410 -25.92 -10.04 -9.34
N VAL A 411 -25.62 -9.62 -8.10
CA VAL A 411 -25.79 -10.47 -6.92
C VAL A 411 -27.27 -10.79 -6.69
N ALA A 412 -28.16 -9.84 -6.91
CA ALA A 412 -29.61 -10.06 -6.81
C ALA A 412 -30.12 -11.10 -7.83
N LEU A 413 -29.71 -10.98 -9.09
CA LEU A 413 -30.06 -11.94 -10.14
C LEU A 413 -29.54 -13.35 -9.85
N GLU A 414 -28.30 -13.47 -9.36
CA GLU A 414 -27.72 -14.75 -8.92
C GLU A 414 -28.48 -15.30 -7.73
N GLY A 415 -28.82 -14.42 -6.78
CA GLY A 415 -29.63 -14.75 -5.59
C GLY A 415 -30.99 -15.31 -5.94
N LEU A 416 -31.71 -14.75 -6.91
CA LEU A 416 -33.01 -15.28 -7.37
C LEU A 416 -32.88 -16.70 -7.94
N ARG A 417 -31.77 -17.02 -8.63
CA ARG A 417 -31.49 -18.39 -9.11
C ARG A 417 -31.29 -19.33 -7.92
N GLN A 418 -30.48 -18.94 -6.95
CA GLN A 418 -30.24 -19.74 -5.75
C GLN A 418 -31.53 -19.94 -4.93
N LEU A 419 -32.38 -18.93 -4.84
CA LEU A 419 -33.67 -19.04 -4.16
C LEU A 419 -34.61 -20.02 -4.88
N ARG A 420 -34.64 -20.02 -6.22
CA ARG A 420 -35.43 -20.98 -7.01
C ARG A 420 -34.99 -22.42 -6.74
N GLU A 421 -33.68 -22.67 -6.74
CA GLU A 421 -33.10 -23.99 -6.42
C GLU A 421 -33.42 -24.39 -4.99
N THR A 422 -33.17 -23.51 -4.02
CA THR A 422 -33.45 -23.76 -2.60
C THR A 422 -34.94 -24.00 -2.34
N ALA A 423 -35.81 -23.28 -3.03
CA ALA A 423 -37.27 -23.46 -2.93
C ALA A 423 -37.73 -24.84 -3.50
N ALA A 424 -37.04 -25.34 -4.51
CA ALA A 424 -37.33 -26.67 -5.06
C ALA A 424 -36.85 -27.80 -4.12
N GLU A 425 -35.75 -27.60 -3.40
CA GLU A 425 -35.15 -28.63 -2.53
C GLU A 425 -35.81 -28.70 -1.15
N LYS A 426 -36.25 -27.55 -0.58
CA LYS A 426 -36.75 -27.49 0.79
C LYS A 426 -38.27 -27.35 0.83
N ASP A 427 -38.91 -28.19 1.62
CA ASP A 427 -40.36 -28.09 1.91
C ASP A 427 -40.59 -27.09 3.02
N ALA A 428 -40.62 -25.79 2.66
CA ALA A 428 -40.87 -24.63 3.55
C ALA A 428 -41.81 -23.66 2.88
N GLU A 429 -42.60 -22.91 3.64
CA GLU A 429 -43.55 -21.91 3.15
C GLU A 429 -42.85 -20.55 2.93
N ALA A 430 -41.82 -20.27 3.75
CA ALA A 430 -41.08 -19.02 3.65
C ALA A 430 -39.60 -19.19 3.99
N PHE A 431 -38.76 -18.25 3.50
CA PHE A 431 -37.32 -18.20 3.71
C PHE A 431 -36.89 -16.84 4.22
N LEU A 432 -35.95 -16.84 5.16
CA LEU A 432 -35.22 -15.65 5.60
C LEU A 432 -33.82 -15.65 4.99
N VAL A 433 -33.51 -14.60 4.25
CA VAL A 433 -32.25 -14.47 3.50
C VAL A 433 -31.49 -13.26 4.00
N ARG A 434 -30.23 -13.49 4.37
CA ARG A 434 -29.31 -12.42 4.81
C ARG A 434 -28.51 -11.91 3.63
N VAL A 435 -28.61 -10.60 3.37
CA VAL A 435 -27.98 -9.94 2.22
C VAL A 435 -27.49 -8.54 2.58
N ASN A 436 -26.61 -7.98 1.72
CA ASN A 436 -26.29 -6.56 1.82
C ASN A 436 -27.53 -5.69 1.52
N PRO A 437 -27.75 -4.57 2.21
CA PRO A 437 -28.93 -3.70 1.99
C PRO A 437 -29.13 -3.25 0.55
N LYS A 438 -28.04 -3.01 -0.19
CA LYS A 438 -28.12 -2.65 -1.62
C LYS A 438 -28.66 -3.80 -2.46
N VAL A 439 -28.28 -5.03 -2.16
CA VAL A 439 -28.79 -6.23 -2.83
C VAL A 439 -30.26 -6.48 -2.44
N ALA A 440 -30.61 -6.25 -1.17
CA ALA A 440 -32.00 -6.33 -0.74
C ALA A 440 -32.89 -5.33 -1.51
N ALA A 441 -32.43 -4.10 -1.71
CA ALA A 441 -33.15 -3.09 -2.47
C ALA A 441 -33.39 -3.53 -3.93
N GLU A 442 -32.40 -4.11 -4.59
CA GLU A 442 -32.54 -4.66 -5.95
C GLU A 442 -33.52 -5.85 -5.99
N LEU A 443 -33.49 -6.73 -4.98
CA LEU A 443 -34.37 -7.89 -4.91
C LEU A 443 -35.84 -7.55 -4.70
N ILE A 444 -36.14 -6.51 -3.91
CA ILE A 444 -37.51 -6.06 -3.62
C ILE A 444 -38.06 -5.08 -4.66
N ASP A 445 -37.23 -4.67 -5.65
CA ASP A 445 -37.70 -3.85 -6.76
C ASP A 445 -38.80 -4.59 -7.52
N PRO A 446 -39.92 -3.93 -7.89
CA PRO A 446 -41.01 -4.57 -8.65
C PRO A 446 -40.58 -5.26 -9.94
N ASP A 447 -39.51 -4.75 -10.57
CA ASP A 447 -38.99 -5.27 -11.84
C ASP A 447 -37.92 -6.35 -11.64
N SER A 448 -37.62 -6.78 -10.39
CA SER A 448 -36.55 -7.74 -10.08
C SER A 448 -36.81 -9.18 -10.50
N GLY A 449 -38.09 -9.57 -10.63
CA GLY A 449 -38.52 -10.96 -10.86
C GLY A 449 -38.74 -11.76 -9.57
N LEU A 450 -38.68 -11.13 -8.38
CA LEU A 450 -38.98 -11.79 -7.11
C LEU A 450 -40.46 -12.19 -7.02
N ALA A 451 -41.36 -11.32 -7.46
CA ALA A 451 -42.81 -11.58 -7.45
C ALA A 451 -43.16 -12.80 -8.32
N GLU A 452 -42.57 -12.90 -9.50
CA GLU A 452 -42.74 -14.06 -10.38
C GLU A 452 -42.22 -15.35 -9.74
N LEU A 453 -41.06 -15.26 -9.04
CA LEU A 453 -40.51 -16.41 -8.32
C LEU A 453 -41.41 -16.84 -7.16
N GLU A 454 -42.00 -15.90 -6.42
CA GLU A 454 -42.95 -16.18 -5.33
C GLU A 454 -44.26 -16.82 -5.87
N GLU A 455 -44.74 -16.36 -7.01
CA GLU A 455 -45.92 -16.93 -7.70
C GLU A 455 -45.61 -18.33 -8.23
N GLU A 456 -44.45 -18.52 -8.89
CA GLU A 456 -43.99 -19.82 -9.43
C GLU A 456 -43.85 -20.87 -8.34
N THR A 457 -43.27 -20.50 -7.21
CA THR A 457 -42.95 -21.46 -6.12
C THR A 457 -44.03 -21.58 -5.07
N GLY A 458 -44.95 -20.62 -4.97
CA GLY A 458 -45.94 -20.51 -3.89
C GLY A 458 -45.32 -20.19 -2.51
N LYS A 459 -44.05 -19.77 -2.48
CA LYS A 459 -43.24 -19.53 -1.28
C LYS A 459 -42.91 -18.05 -1.14
N GLN A 460 -42.65 -17.60 0.10
CA GLN A 460 -42.28 -16.22 0.37
C GLN A 460 -40.79 -16.09 0.73
N PHE A 461 -40.18 -14.97 0.31
CA PHE A 461 -38.79 -14.67 0.62
C PHE A 461 -38.70 -13.33 1.36
N HIS A 462 -38.09 -13.34 2.54
CA HIS A 462 -37.83 -12.19 3.36
C HIS A 462 -36.34 -11.90 3.43
N PHE A 463 -35.96 -10.63 3.43
CA PHE A 463 -34.57 -10.23 3.40
C PHE A 463 -34.19 -9.50 4.70
N GLU A 464 -33.09 -9.94 5.30
CA GLU A 464 -32.47 -9.34 6.47
C GLU A 464 -31.20 -8.64 6.02
N GLY A 465 -31.11 -7.32 6.19
CA GLY A 465 -29.98 -6.51 5.78
C GLY A 465 -29.11 -6.08 6.96
N GLY A 466 -27.80 -5.90 6.72
CA GLY A 466 -26.88 -5.31 7.69
C GLY A 466 -25.82 -4.49 6.99
N ASP A 467 -25.57 -3.25 7.44
CA ASP A 467 -24.61 -2.32 6.81
C ASP A 467 -23.16 -2.83 6.78
N ALA A 468 -22.82 -3.75 7.68
CA ALA A 468 -21.50 -4.37 7.77
C ALA A 468 -21.31 -5.57 6.83
N LEU A 469 -22.36 -6.01 6.12
CA LEU A 469 -22.29 -7.16 5.22
C LEU A 469 -21.60 -6.79 3.91
N SER A 470 -20.74 -7.68 3.41
CA SER A 470 -20.18 -7.55 2.06
C SER A 470 -21.28 -7.63 1.01
N ILE A 471 -21.05 -6.98 -0.16
CA ILE A 471 -22.05 -6.92 -1.23
C ILE A 471 -22.37 -8.29 -1.81
N ASP A 472 -21.41 -9.21 -1.77
CA ASP A 472 -21.53 -10.60 -2.21
C ASP A 472 -22.14 -11.54 -1.18
N THR A 473 -22.53 -11.01 -0.01
CA THR A 473 -23.19 -11.82 1.02
C THR A 473 -24.61 -12.17 0.60
N PHE A 474 -24.85 -13.45 0.37
CA PHE A 474 -26.15 -14.03 0.08
C PHE A 474 -26.30 -15.36 0.81
N GLN A 475 -27.11 -15.40 1.87
CA GLN A 475 -27.24 -16.59 2.73
C GLN A 475 -28.67 -16.83 3.17
N VAL A 476 -29.20 -18.00 2.88
CA VAL A 476 -30.48 -18.45 3.47
C VAL A 476 -30.25 -18.85 4.92
N VAL A 477 -30.75 -18.02 5.84
CA VAL A 477 -30.52 -18.17 7.28
C VAL A 477 -31.51 -19.14 7.93
N GLU A 478 -32.77 -19.03 7.54
CA GLU A 478 -33.86 -19.84 8.11
C GLU A 478 -34.89 -20.16 7.03
N ALA A 479 -35.55 -21.31 7.17
CA ALA A 479 -36.66 -21.73 6.33
C ALA A 479 -37.72 -22.41 7.18
N GLY A 480 -39.00 -22.15 6.93
CA GLY A 480 -40.08 -22.72 7.75
C GLY A 480 -41.45 -22.18 7.42
N ALA A 481 -42.36 -22.26 8.42
CA ALA A 481 -43.72 -21.73 8.32
C ALA A 481 -43.67 -20.21 8.14
N ARG A 482 -44.60 -19.67 7.36
CA ARG A 482 -44.70 -18.24 7.04
C ARG A 482 -44.69 -17.34 8.26
N GLU A 483 -45.56 -17.60 9.24
CA GLU A 483 -45.70 -16.79 10.45
C GLU A 483 -44.38 -16.69 11.26
N LYS A 484 -43.61 -17.79 11.32
CA LYS A 484 -42.33 -17.82 12.01
C LYS A 484 -41.29 -16.94 11.28
N ILE A 485 -41.20 -17.04 9.97
CA ILE A 485 -40.24 -16.28 9.18
C ILE A 485 -40.58 -14.79 9.18
N GLU A 486 -41.85 -14.42 9.02
CA GLU A 486 -42.29 -13.04 9.11
C GLU A 486 -41.94 -12.43 10.49
N SER A 487 -42.15 -13.19 11.58
CA SER A 487 -41.79 -12.71 12.92
C SER A 487 -40.31 -12.49 13.15
N LEU A 488 -39.45 -13.16 12.39
CA LEU A 488 -37.99 -13.01 12.43
C LEU A 488 -37.49 -11.89 11.50
N ALA A 489 -38.15 -11.73 10.36
CA ALA A 489 -37.73 -10.81 9.31
C ALA A 489 -38.07 -9.36 9.57
N LEU A 490 -39.17 -9.11 10.31
CA LEU A 490 -39.65 -7.75 10.58
C LEU A 490 -39.02 -7.24 11.87
N PRO A 491 -38.22 -6.15 11.81
CA PRO A 491 -37.51 -5.62 12.98
C PRO A 491 -38.45 -4.98 14.02
N PHE A 492 -39.74 -4.74 13.65
CA PHE A 492 -40.71 -4.08 14.48
C PHE A 492 -42.06 -4.81 14.46
N LYS A 493 -42.83 -4.61 15.55
CA LYS A 493 -44.22 -5.03 15.63
C LYS A 493 -45.13 -3.81 15.61
N VAL A 494 -46.30 -3.93 15.01
CA VAL A 494 -47.31 -2.87 15.04
C VAL A 494 -47.68 -2.56 16.52
N GLY A 495 -47.62 -1.28 16.87
CA GLY A 495 -47.85 -0.79 18.24
C GLY A 495 -46.57 -0.71 19.09
N GLU A 496 -45.42 -1.17 18.60
CA GLU A 496 -44.13 -1.08 19.30
C GLU A 496 -43.64 0.37 19.37
N GLU A 497 -43.03 0.73 20.50
CA GLU A 497 -42.43 2.05 20.71
C GLU A 497 -40.92 1.97 20.58
N VAL A 498 -40.38 2.67 19.60
CA VAL A 498 -38.96 2.60 19.25
C VAL A 498 -38.32 3.98 19.23
N LEU A 499 -37.12 4.10 19.80
CA LEU A 499 -36.32 5.32 19.73
C LEU A 499 -35.52 5.37 18.44
N VAL A 500 -35.96 6.17 17.48
CA VAL A 500 -35.28 6.31 16.17
C VAL A 500 -34.55 7.65 16.04
N LYS A 501 -33.48 7.69 15.26
CA LYS A 501 -32.84 8.93 14.85
C LYS A 501 -33.45 9.36 13.53
N ILE A 502 -34.03 10.55 13.48
CA ILE A 502 -34.58 11.12 12.26
C ILE A 502 -33.43 11.65 11.43
N GLU A 503 -33.27 11.12 10.22
CA GLU A 503 -32.08 11.40 9.39
C GLU A 503 -32.33 12.45 8.31
N GLU A 504 -33.45 12.36 7.60
CA GLU A 504 -33.76 13.23 6.49
C GLU A 504 -35.27 13.53 6.39
N PRO A 505 -35.68 14.65 5.76
CA PRO A 505 -37.08 14.92 5.45
C PRO A 505 -37.60 13.88 4.45
N HIS A 506 -38.89 13.55 4.55
CA HIS A 506 -39.54 12.69 3.57
C HIS A 506 -39.58 13.35 2.18
N MET A 507 -39.23 12.61 1.12
CA MET A 507 -39.06 13.14 -0.24
C MET A 507 -40.29 13.84 -0.83
N TYR A 508 -41.47 13.38 -0.47
CA TYR A 508 -42.75 13.87 -1.02
C TYR A 508 -43.58 14.70 -0.04
N ASN A 509 -43.26 14.69 1.25
CA ASN A 509 -43.96 15.45 2.27
C ASN A 509 -42.99 16.03 3.29
N ALA A 510 -42.76 17.33 3.24
CA ALA A 510 -41.82 18.02 4.13
C ALA A 510 -42.21 18.00 5.62
N ASP A 511 -43.45 17.70 5.93
CA ASP A 511 -43.92 17.55 7.30
C ASP A 511 -43.51 16.19 7.90
N ASP A 512 -43.27 15.19 7.07
CA ASP A 512 -42.83 13.85 7.47
C ASP A 512 -41.31 13.71 7.35
N ALA A 513 -40.77 12.68 7.97
CA ALA A 513 -39.36 12.41 7.95
C ALA A 513 -39.07 10.92 7.82
N VAL A 514 -37.79 10.62 7.51
CA VAL A 514 -37.28 9.27 7.39
C VAL A 514 -36.24 9.02 8.48
N ALA A 515 -36.38 7.89 9.15
CA ALA A 515 -35.38 7.31 10.03
C ALA A 515 -34.94 5.95 9.47
N ARG A 516 -33.75 5.50 9.80
CA ARG A 516 -33.26 4.17 9.44
C ARG A 516 -32.83 3.40 10.69
N VAL A 517 -33.22 2.13 10.73
CA VAL A 517 -32.79 1.19 11.76
C VAL A 517 -32.32 -0.08 11.06
N ASP A 518 -31.02 -0.37 11.14
CA ASP A 518 -30.40 -1.50 10.46
C ASP A 518 -30.78 -1.60 8.97
N SER A 519 -30.76 -0.45 8.28
CA SER A 519 -31.16 -0.30 6.87
C SER A 519 -32.66 -0.39 6.57
N TYR A 520 -33.48 -0.62 7.58
CA TYR A 520 -34.94 -0.61 7.45
C TYR A 520 -35.46 0.81 7.53
N ILE A 521 -36.28 1.22 6.57
CA ILE A 521 -36.83 2.58 6.48
C ILE A 521 -38.03 2.73 7.42
N VAL A 522 -37.99 3.74 8.25
CA VAL A 522 -39.12 4.12 9.09
C VAL A 522 -39.60 5.51 8.68
N SER A 523 -40.77 5.59 8.04
CA SER A 523 -41.42 6.85 7.70
C SER A 523 -42.12 7.38 8.96
N VAL A 524 -41.69 8.55 9.45
CA VAL A 524 -42.19 9.15 10.68
C VAL A 524 -43.11 10.31 10.36
N SER A 525 -44.41 10.12 10.57
CA SER A 525 -45.43 11.15 10.36
C SER A 525 -45.21 12.34 11.29
N GLY A 526 -45.19 13.55 10.73
CA GLY A 526 -44.96 14.79 11.48
C GLY A 526 -43.51 14.97 11.97
N GLY A 527 -42.55 14.14 11.46
CA GLY A 527 -41.16 14.12 11.87
C GLY A 527 -40.28 15.20 11.26
N GLY A 528 -40.70 15.88 10.19
CA GLY A 528 -39.87 16.76 9.36
C GLY A 528 -39.12 17.87 10.12
N ARG A 529 -39.72 18.41 11.20
CA ARG A 529 -39.10 19.44 12.05
C ARG A 529 -38.03 18.90 13.02
N PHE A 530 -37.85 17.58 13.12
CA PHE A 530 -36.95 16.94 14.08
C PHE A 530 -35.78 16.24 13.43
N VAL A 531 -35.46 16.58 12.19
CA VAL A 531 -34.29 16.03 11.48
C VAL A 531 -33.03 16.27 12.29
N GLY A 532 -32.25 15.21 12.50
CA GLY A 532 -31.03 15.19 13.31
C GLY A 532 -31.26 14.80 14.77
N GLU A 533 -32.51 14.76 15.27
CA GLU A 533 -32.85 14.41 16.64
C GLU A 533 -33.22 12.93 16.78
N ARG A 534 -33.13 12.42 18.02
CA ARG A 534 -33.71 11.11 18.39
C ARG A 534 -35.10 11.31 18.98
N LYS A 535 -36.09 10.61 18.44
CA LYS A 535 -37.48 10.66 18.90
C LYS A 535 -38.04 9.27 19.16
N LEU A 536 -38.87 9.17 20.15
CA LEU A 536 -39.64 7.97 20.40
C LEU A 536 -40.85 7.98 19.47
N VAL A 537 -41.01 6.92 18.69
CA VAL A 537 -42.10 6.75 17.73
C VAL A 537 -42.83 5.46 17.99
N ARG A 538 -44.12 5.42 17.68
CA ARG A 538 -44.95 4.20 17.72
C ARG A 538 -45.13 3.71 16.29
N ILE A 539 -44.81 2.44 16.05
CA ILE A 539 -44.96 1.78 14.75
C ILE A 539 -46.47 1.54 14.50
N GLU A 540 -46.96 2.10 13.41
CA GLU A 540 -48.39 1.98 13.04
C GLU A 540 -48.63 0.91 11.97
N ALA A 541 -47.68 0.77 11.05
CA ALA A 541 -47.71 -0.26 10.02
C ALA A 541 -46.29 -0.75 9.74
N VAL A 542 -46.16 -2.02 9.42
CA VAL A 542 -44.88 -2.66 9.08
C VAL A 542 -45.09 -3.39 7.77
N GLU A 543 -44.25 -3.04 6.78
CA GLU A 543 -44.18 -3.69 5.46
C GLU A 543 -42.80 -4.37 5.31
N ARG A 544 -42.55 -5.09 4.22
CA ARG A 544 -41.30 -5.83 4.02
C ARG A 544 -40.05 -4.94 4.04
N ALA A 545 -40.13 -3.70 3.55
CA ALA A 545 -39.01 -2.80 3.39
C ALA A 545 -39.09 -1.52 4.19
N ALA A 546 -40.27 -1.21 4.77
CA ALA A 546 -40.50 0.04 5.47
C ALA A 546 -41.55 -0.12 6.55
N ALA A 547 -41.49 0.74 7.54
CA ALA A 547 -42.55 0.93 8.55
C ALA A 547 -43.06 2.36 8.50
N VAL A 548 -44.33 2.53 8.89
CA VAL A 548 -44.92 3.84 9.17
C VAL A 548 -45.04 3.98 10.68
N ALA A 549 -44.58 5.12 11.18
CA ALA A 549 -44.58 5.41 12.59
C ALA A 549 -45.12 6.82 12.87
N SER A 550 -45.72 7.02 14.01
CA SER A 550 -46.12 8.32 14.53
C SER A 550 -45.27 8.73 15.72
N LEU A 551 -45.06 10.04 15.89
CA LEU A 551 -44.33 10.59 17.03
C LEU A 551 -45.10 10.36 18.34
N LEU A 552 -44.42 9.77 19.31
CA LEU A 552 -44.88 9.72 20.68
C LEU A 552 -44.33 10.92 21.43
N GLY A 553 -45.14 11.89 21.74
CA GLY A 553 -44.69 12.90 22.66
C GLY A 553 -45.38 14.24 22.64
N ASN A 554 -45.79 14.60 23.80
CA ASN A 554 -46.26 15.89 24.33
C ASN A 554 -47.24 16.69 23.44
N GLU A 555 -48.47 16.39 23.65
CA GLU A 555 -49.52 17.39 23.56
C GLU A 555 -49.22 18.55 24.50
N THR A 556 -48.68 19.63 23.97
CA THR A 556 -48.88 20.96 24.55
C THR A 556 -49.11 21.93 23.41
N GLY A 557 -50.37 22.29 23.21
CA GLY A 557 -50.71 23.43 22.37
C GLY A 557 -52.02 23.33 21.63
N ASN A 558 -53.12 23.36 22.35
CA ASN A 558 -54.39 24.06 22.13
C ASN A 558 -54.74 24.46 20.68
N GLY A 559 -55.89 24.00 20.17
CA GLY A 559 -56.53 24.58 18.99
C GLY A 559 -57.64 23.74 18.39
N ASN A 560 -58.77 23.82 18.97
CA ASN A 560 -60.16 23.67 18.50
C ASN A 560 -60.38 23.51 16.97
N GLY A 561 -61.14 22.50 16.54
CA GLY A 561 -61.76 22.53 15.21
C GLY A 561 -62.20 21.18 14.65
N SER A 562 -63.42 20.79 14.99
CA SER A 562 -64.41 20.07 14.16
C SER A 562 -64.03 18.77 13.45
N ALA A 563 -64.63 17.71 13.90
CA ALA A 563 -64.87 16.48 13.15
C ALA A 563 -65.54 16.74 11.78
N ASP A 564 -64.96 16.18 10.73
CA ASP A 564 -65.77 15.73 9.62
C ASP A 564 -65.14 14.43 9.03
N GLY A 565 -65.98 13.41 8.96
CA GLY A 565 -65.62 12.09 8.49
C GLY A 565 -65.49 12.08 6.97
N GLY A 566 -64.48 11.46 6.48
CA GLY A 566 -64.30 11.22 5.06
C GLY A 566 -63.35 10.06 4.80
N ASP A 567 -63.97 8.91 4.64
CA ASP A 567 -63.37 7.71 4.03
C ASP A 567 -62.51 8.10 2.82
N ARG A 568 -61.23 7.85 2.88
CA ARG A 568 -60.34 7.86 1.70
C ARG A 568 -59.61 6.53 1.61
N GLN A 569 -60.19 5.72 0.75
CA GLN A 569 -59.51 4.59 0.14
C GLN A 569 -58.15 5.03 -0.43
N LEU A 570 -57.12 4.33 -0.07
CA LEU A 570 -55.80 4.41 -0.63
C LEU A 570 -55.80 3.75 -2.00
N GLU A 571 -55.91 4.56 -3.06
CA GLU A 571 -55.60 4.11 -4.41
C GLU A 571 -54.09 4.16 -4.63
N SER A 572 -53.56 3.02 -4.98
CA SER A 572 -52.21 2.82 -5.51
C SER A 572 -52.02 3.63 -6.79
N SER A 573 -51.13 4.62 -6.75
CA SER A 573 -50.68 5.29 -7.99
C SER A 573 -49.34 4.72 -8.46
N ALA A 574 -49.44 3.62 -9.15
CA ALA A 574 -48.38 3.20 -10.08
C ALA A 574 -48.52 3.94 -11.41
N SER A 575 -47.40 4.42 -11.89
CA SER A 575 -47.07 4.72 -13.27
C SER A 575 -47.80 5.85 -14.03
N ARG A 576 -46.98 6.75 -14.56
CA ARG A 576 -46.82 6.93 -16.02
C ARG A 576 -45.82 8.04 -16.35
N SER A 577 -44.64 7.65 -16.73
CA SER A 577 -43.79 8.44 -17.63
C SER A 577 -44.24 8.19 -19.04
N SER A 578 -44.61 9.19 -19.77
CA SER A 578 -44.61 9.11 -21.22
C SER A 578 -44.36 10.48 -21.84
N ARG A 579 -43.21 10.57 -22.46
CA ARG A 579 -42.98 10.99 -23.84
C ARG A 579 -43.72 12.21 -24.40
N ARG A 580 -42.84 13.04 -24.99
CA ARG A 580 -43.01 13.85 -26.20
C ARG A 580 -43.53 15.28 -26.07
N GLY A 581 -42.72 16.16 -26.68
CA GLY A 581 -43.22 17.32 -27.35
C GLY A 581 -42.14 18.26 -27.82
N ARG A 582 -41.74 18.07 -29.09
CA ARG A 582 -41.04 19.05 -29.95
C ARG A 582 -41.91 20.29 -30.16
N GLY A 583 -41.27 21.45 -30.33
CA GLY A 583 -41.79 22.66 -30.98
C GLY A 583 -41.10 23.85 -30.30
N GLY A 584 -40.29 24.70 -30.92
CA GLY A 584 -40.46 25.33 -32.21
C GLY A 584 -40.91 26.76 -31.97
N GLY A 585 -40.09 27.77 -32.24
CA GLY A 585 -40.49 29.18 -32.31
C GLY A 585 -39.36 30.10 -31.84
N GLN A 586 -38.47 30.53 -32.70
CA GLN A 586 -38.41 31.76 -33.49
C GLN A 586 -38.70 33.06 -32.74
N GLY A 587 -37.72 33.93 -32.71
CA GLY A 587 -38.03 35.33 -32.79
C GLY A 587 -36.99 36.29 -32.19
N ARG A 588 -36.11 36.81 -33.07
CA ARG A 588 -35.71 38.25 -33.26
C ARG A 588 -34.97 38.96 -32.15
N SER A 589 -33.76 39.35 -32.42
CA SER A 589 -33.25 40.57 -33.16
C SER A 589 -32.92 41.71 -32.22
N GLY A 590 -31.73 42.28 -32.36
CA GLY A 590 -31.27 43.55 -31.84
C GLY A 590 -29.74 43.57 -31.78
N SER A 591 -29.11 43.80 -32.82
CA SER A 591 -28.19 44.76 -33.41
C SER A 591 -27.68 45.89 -32.49
N SER A 592 -26.35 46.02 -32.45
CA SER A 592 -25.52 47.24 -32.70
C SER A 592 -24.08 46.88 -32.36
N GLN A 593 -23.18 46.78 -33.29
CA GLN A 593 -22.33 47.78 -33.98
C GLN A 593 -21.68 48.80 -33.03
N SER A 594 -20.39 48.73 -32.94
CA SER A 594 -19.35 49.73 -33.31
C SER A 594 -18.02 49.22 -32.81
N ASP A 595 -17.12 48.96 -33.67
CA ASP A 595 -16.14 49.84 -34.35
C ASP A 595 -14.97 50.25 -33.48
N LYS A 596 -13.83 49.80 -33.98
CA LYS A 596 -12.53 50.47 -34.24
C LYS A 596 -11.40 50.43 -33.22
N ASP A 597 -10.34 50.00 -33.80
CA ASP A 597 -8.92 50.49 -33.81
C ASP A 597 -8.12 50.40 -32.48
N GLU A 598 -7.12 49.60 -32.44
CA GLU A 598 -5.71 49.62 -32.85
C GLU A 598 -5.06 48.24 -32.63
#